data_527c33a0ab5bf5bc34b3dd327ef3141e
#
_entry.id   527c33a0ab5bf5bc34b3dd327ef3141e
#
_cell.length_a   1.000
_cell.length_b   1.000
_cell.length_c   1.000
_cell.angle_alpha   90.00
_cell.angle_beta   90.00
_cell.angle_gamma   90.00
#
_symmetry.space_group_name_H-M   'P 1'
#
loop_
_entity.id
_entity.type
_entity.pdbx_description
1 polymer ?
#
loop_
_entity_poly.entity_id
_entity_poly.type
_entity_poly.pdbx_seq_one_letter_code
_entity_poly.pdbx_strand_id
1 'polypeptide(L)'
;MIDLLQIELIKRLKYKYMRAVDTNNWVELAACLTEDAVSNYDSGKYSFEGRDNIIDFLKQFMDRPTQVTQHHAHHPEIDITSDTTAKGIWCLQDIVIDLDANITLRGTGIYHDEYEKVDGEWKIKLTGYVRIYEEIEERSDKVKLVTNMFAKE
;
A
#
# COMPACT_ATOMS: atom_id res chain seq x y z
N MET A 1 21.77 -19.73 4.02
CA MET A 1 20.53 -20.42 4.46
C MET A 1 19.41 -19.39 4.42
N ILE A 2 18.26 -19.74 3.86
CA ILE A 2 17.09 -18.82 3.81
C ILE A 2 16.49 -18.70 5.21
N ASP A 3 16.36 -17.48 5.71
CA ASP A 3 15.73 -17.21 7.00
C ASP A 3 14.20 -17.05 6.83
N LEU A 4 13.49 -18.17 6.89
CA LEU A 4 12.05 -18.22 6.68
C LEU A 4 11.26 -17.41 7.73
N LEU A 5 11.76 -17.29 8.97
CA LEU A 5 11.09 -16.52 10.01
C LEU A 5 11.11 -15.02 9.67
N GLN A 6 12.26 -14.48 9.28
CA GLN A 6 12.36 -13.07 8.92
C GLN A 6 11.54 -12.75 7.66
N ILE A 7 11.54 -13.64 6.68
CA ILE A 7 10.70 -13.51 5.49
C ILE A 7 9.23 -13.46 5.88
N GLU A 8 8.75 -14.35 6.74
CA GLU A 8 7.35 -14.35 7.17
C GLU A 8 6.98 -13.10 7.96
N LEU A 9 7.87 -12.57 8.80
CA LEU A 9 7.65 -11.30 9.51
C LEU A 9 7.51 -10.12 8.55
N ILE A 10 8.33 -10.05 7.51
CA ILE A 10 8.24 -9.01 6.46
C ILE A 10 6.93 -9.14 5.66
N LYS A 11 6.52 -10.36 5.33
CA LYS A 11 5.23 -10.61 4.67
C LYS A 11 4.07 -10.10 5.52
N ARG A 12 4.05 -10.42 6.83
CA ARG A 12 3.03 -9.94 7.76
C ARG A 12 3.01 -8.42 7.86
N LEU A 13 4.17 -7.76 7.84
CA LEU A 13 4.28 -6.30 7.80
C LEU A 13 3.61 -5.74 6.53
N LYS A 14 3.89 -6.31 5.35
CA LYS A 14 3.28 -5.85 4.09
C LYS A 14 1.77 -6.08 4.08
N TYR A 15 1.28 -7.20 4.60
CA TYR A 15 -0.17 -7.46 4.72
C TYR A 15 -0.85 -6.44 5.64
N LYS A 16 -0.21 -6.09 6.78
CA LYS A 16 -0.68 -5.05 7.68
C LYS A 16 -0.75 -3.69 6.98
N TYR A 17 0.31 -3.32 6.24
CA TYR A 17 0.36 -2.09 5.46
C TYR A 17 -0.83 -2.00 4.48
N MET A 18 -1.08 -3.03 3.67
CA MET A 18 -2.18 -3.05 2.70
C MET A 18 -3.54 -2.92 3.38
N ARG A 19 -3.78 -3.72 4.43
CA ARG A 19 -5.03 -3.64 5.20
C ARG A 19 -5.22 -2.27 5.83
N ALA A 20 -4.17 -1.68 6.40
CA ALA A 20 -4.24 -0.37 7.05
C ALA A 20 -4.59 0.76 6.06
N VAL A 21 -4.04 0.70 4.85
CA VAL A 21 -4.43 1.61 3.76
C VAL A 21 -5.92 1.46 3.43
N ASP A 22 -6.38 0.24 3.17
CA ASP A 22 -7.75 -0.03 2.71
C ASP A 22 -8.81 0.21 3.80
N THR A 23 -8.42 0.23 5.07
CA THR A 23 -9.33 0.49 6.20
C THR A 23 -9.16 1.89 6.81
N ASN A 24 -8.35 2.75 6.19
CA ASN A 24 -8.03 4.10 6.69
C ASN A 24 -7.50 4.09 8.14
N ASN A 25 -6.78 3.02 8.52
CA ASN A 25 -6.15 2.91 9.83
C ASN A 25 -4.77 3.57 9.81
N TRP A 26 -4.76 4.90 9.87
CA TRP A 26 -3.56 5.72 9.72
C TRP A 26 -2.53 5.50 10.82
N VAL A 27 -2.98 5.15 12.04
CA VAL A 27 -2.09 4.83 13.16
C VAL A 27 -1.33 3.53 12.89
N GLU A 28 -2.04 2.48 12.45
CA GLU A 28 -1.42 1.20 12.11
C GLU A 28 -0.51 1.33 10.88
N LEU A 29 -0.92 2.13 9.90
CA LEU A 29 -0.12 2.41 8.71
C LEU A 29 1.19 3.12 9.07
N ALA A 30 1.14 4.16 9.89
CA ALA A 30 2.32 4.87 10.38
C ALA A 30 3.27 3.91 11.13
N ALA A 31 2.73 3.00 11.94
CA ALA A 31 3.53 2.00 12.65
C ALA A 31 4.26 1.01 11.72
N CYS A 32 3.84 0.86 10.47
CA CYS A 32 4.52 0.03 9.47
C CYS A 32 5.77 0.70 8.86
N LEU A 33 5.91 2.02 8.97
CA LEU A 33 6.94 2.81 8.30
C LEU A 33 8.05 3.24 9.27
N THR A 34 9.28 3.37 8.77
CA THR A 34 10.33 4.11 9.49
C THR A 34 10.00 5.61 9.49
N GLU A 35 10.57 6.39 10.44
CA GLU A 35 10.32 7.84 10.50
C GLU A 35 10.75 8.57 9.23
N ASP A 36 11.85 8.12 8.62
CA ASP A 36 12.44 8.65 7.40
C ASP A 36 12.08 7.81 6.16
N ALA A 37 10.96 7.09 6.20
CA ALA A 37 10.50 6.28 5.08
C ALA A 37 10.33 7.12 3.80
N VAL A 38 10.55 6.47 2.66
CA VAL A 38 10.36 7.06 1.33
C VAL A 38 9.28 6.30 0.58
N SER A 39 8.41 7.01 -0.12
CA SER A 39 7.45 6.42 -1.04
C SER A 39 7.68 6.89 -2.48
N ASN A 40 7.49 5.96 -3.44
CA ASN A 40 7.55 6.22 -4.88
C ASN A 40 6.35 5.53 -5.55
N TYR A 41 5.15 6.09 -5.39
CA TYR A 41 3.95 5.53 -5.96
C TYR A 41 3.78 5.90 -7.44
N ASP A 42 3.07 5.07 -8.16
CA ASP A 42 2.67 5.27 -9.56
C ASP A 42 3.87 5.66 -10.44
N SER A 43 4.87 4.77 -10.48
CA SER A 43 6.10 4.96 -11.27
C SER A 43 6.87 6.24 -10.91
N GLY A 44 6.79 6.67 -9.65
CA GLY A 44 7.46 7.87 -9.13
C GLY A 44 6.70 9.18 -9.31
N LYS A 45 5.48 9.13 -9.86
CA LYS A 45 4.62 10.32 -9.99
C LYS A 45 4.29 10.95 -8.64
N TYR A 46 4.12 10.11 -7.60
CA TYR A 46 3.84 10.51 -6.23
C TYR A 46 4.98 10.03 -5.32
N SER A 47 5.98 10.89 -5.14
CA SER A 47 7.16 10.61 -4.32
C SER A 47 7.19 11.51 -3.09
N PHE A 48 7.35 10.90 -1.91
CA PHE A 48 7.37 11.60 -0.63
C PHE A 48 8.48 11.06 0.26
N GLU A 49 9.11 11.96 1.00
CA GLU A 49 10.10 11.64 2.03
C GLU A 49 9.53 11.96 3.42
N GLY A 50 9.75 11.04 4.36
CA GLY A 50 9.24 11.11 5.71
C GLY A 50 7.85 10.48 5.87
N ARG A 51 7.72 9.66 6.92
CA ARG A 51 6.50 8.93 7.26
C ARG A 51 5.26 9.84 7.30
N ASP A 52 5.36 10.98 7.96
CA ASP A 52 4.21 11.86 8.17
C ASP A 52 3.74 12.45 6.84
N ASN A 53 4.64 12.83 5.94
CA ASN A 53 4.30 13.30 4.59
C ASN A 53 3.62 12.21 3.75
N ILE A 54 4.06 10.95 3.88
CA ILE A 54 3.43 9.81 3.20
C ILE A 54 2.00 9.62 3.72
N ILE A 55 1.81 9.65 5.04
CA ILE A 55 0.49 9.51 5.66
C ILE A 55 -0.45 10.65 5.25
N ASP A 56 0.01 11.88 5.28
CA ASP A 56 -0.80 13.05 4.90
C ASP A 56 -1.23 12.98 3.43
N PHE A 57 -0.34 12.56 2.54
CA PHE A 57 -0.68 12.32 1.15
C PHE A 57 -1.78 11.26 0.99
N LEU A 58 -1.62 10.09 1.64
CA LEU A 58 -2.59 9.01 1.55
C LEU A 58 -3.95 9.41 2.14
N LYS A 59 -3.97 10.12 3.27
CA LYS A 59 -5.20 10.68 3.85
C LYS A 59 -5.91 11.61 2.89
N GLN A 60 -5.20 12.51 2.25
CA GLN A 60 -5.79 13.48 1.33
C GLN A 60 -6.61 12.80 0.23
N PHE A 61 -6.16 11.65 -0.25
CA PHE A 61 -6.83 10.93 -1.34
C PHE A 61 -7.85 9.91 -0.84
N MET A 62 -7.61 9.24 0.29
CA MET A 62 -8.33 8.03 0.70
C MET A 62 -9.26 8.23 1.90
N ASP A 63 -9.04 9.27 2.74
CA ASP A 63 -9.83 9.48 3.96
C ASP A 63 -11.16 10.22 3.66
N ARG A 64 -11.99 9.59 2.85
CA ARG A 64 -13.33 10.09 2.51
C ARG A 64 -14.30 8.94 2.25
N PRO A 65 -15.59 9.08 2.64
CA PRO A 65 -16.57 8.00 2.51
C PRO A 65 -16.94 7.65 1.06
N THR A 66 -16.54 8.50 0.11
CA THR A 66 -16.81 8.34 -1.33
C THR A 66 -15.70 7.58 -2.04
N GLN A 67 -14.61 7.22 -1.35
CA GLN A 67 -13.52 6.44 -1.92
C GLN A 67 -13.35 5.12 -1.19
N VAL A 68 -13.40 4.04 -1.96
CA VAL A 68 -13.18 2.68 -1.47
C VAL A 68 -12.05 2.05 -2.25
N THR A 69 -11.06 1.53 -1.54
CA THR A 69 -9.89 0.92 -2.17
C THR A 69 -9.71 -0.52 -1.73
N GLN A 70 -9.08 -1.31 -2.58
CA GLN A 70 -8.58 -2.63 -2.24
C GLN A 70 -7.22 -2.84 -2.90
N HIS A 71 -6.21 -3.13 -2.07
CA HIS A 71 -4.86 -3.40 -2.51
C HIS A 71 -4.47 -4.83 -2.14
N HIS A 72 -3.93 -5.56 -3.11
CA HIS A 72 -3.36 -6.88 -2.89
C HIS A 72 -1.87 -6.87 -3.26
N ALA A 73 -1.06 -7.37 -2.35
CA ALA A 73 0.35 -7.68 -2.60
C ALA A 73 0.52 -9.19 -2.66
N HIS A 74 0.90 -9.69 -3.85
CA HIS A 74 1.00 -11.11 -4.15
C HIS A 74 2.45 -11.51 -4.45
N HIS A 75 2.72 -12.82 -4.37
CA HIS A 75 3.94 -13.48 -4.89
C HIS A 75 5.23 -12.79 -4.45
N PRO A 76 5.50 -12.65 -3.14
CA PRO A 76 6.68 -11.95 -2.66
C PRO A 76 7.97 -12.69 -2.98
N GLU A 77 8.96 -11.94 -3.45
CA GLU A 77 10.35 -12.34 -3.50
C GLU A 77 11.10 -11.48 -2.49
N ILE A 78 11.56 -12.07 -1.38
CA ILE A 78 12.15 -11.33 -0.26
C ILE A 78 13.56 -11.83 -0.02
N ASP A 79 14.53 -10.91 -0.06
CA ASP A 79 15.94 -11.13 0.22
C ASP A 79 16.33 -10.44 1.52
N ILE A 80 16.80 -11.22 2.49
CA ILE A 80 17.42 -10.70 3.71
C ILE A 80 18.86 -10.30 3.35
N THR A 81 19.16 -9.01 3.39
CA THR A 81 20.44 -8.46 2.97
C THR A 81 21.45 -8.29 4.12
N SER A 82 20.95 -8.21 5.36
CA SER A 82 21.73 -8.23 6.61
C SER A 82 20.84 -8.62 7.79
N ASP A 83 21.38 -8.61 9.00
CA ASP A 83 20.61 -8.85 10.23
C ASP A 83 19.47 -7.84 10.42
N THR A 84 19.60 -6.66 9.83
CA THR A 84 18.68 -5.52 10.02
C THR A 84 18.10 -4.95 8.74
N THR A 85 18.46 -5.47 7.57
CA THR A 85 17.97 -4.96 6.28
C THR A 85 17.48 -6.07 5.37
N ALA A 86 16.49 -5.75 4.55
CA ALA A 86 15.94 -6.65 3.54
C ALA A 86 15.37 -5.86 2.36
N LYS A 87 15.17 -6.56 1.24
CA LYS A 87 14.46 -6.06 0.05
C LYS A 87 13.33 -7.00 -0.32
N GLY A 88 12.30 -6.47 -0.97
CA GLY A 88 11.19 -7.28 -1.44
C GLY A 88 10.60 -6.78 -2.74
N ILE A 89 10.21 -7.73 -3.59
CA ILE A 89 9.45 -7.48 -4.81
C ILE A 89 8.07 -8.11 -4.62
N TRP A 90 7.00 -7.38 -5.00
CA TRP A 90 5.63 -7.84 -4.87
C TRP A 90 4.82 -7.53 -6.12
N CYS A 91 3.93 -8.43 -6.49
CA CYS A 91 2.92 -8.14 -7.50
C CYS A 91 1.78 -7.36 -6.85
N LEU A 92 1.55 -6.13 -7.30
CA LEU A 92 0.41 -5.31 -6.91
C LEU A 92 -0.79 -5.61 -7.80
N GLN A 93 -1.95 -5.74 -7.18
CA GLN A 93 -3.26 -5.60 -7.81
C GLN A 93 -4.08 -4.63 -6.97
N ASP A 94 -4.65 -3.62 -7.59
CA ASP A 94 -5.46 -2.63 -6.88
C ASP A 94 -6.74 -2.27 -7.63
N ILE A 95 -7.74 -1.93 -6.84
CA ILE A 95 -9.04 -1.40 -7.28
C ILE A 95 -9.30 -0.15 -6.47
N VAL A 96 -9.69 0.93 -7.15
CA VAL A 96 -10.15 2.16 -6.53
C VAL A 96 -11.54 2.49 -7.08
N ILE A 97 -12.52 2.59 -6.20
CA ILE A 97 -13.86 3.10 -6.52
C ILE A 97 -13.92 4.52 -5.99
N ASP A 98 -14.06 5.48 -6.89
CA ASP A 98 -14.25 6.89 -6.58
C ASP A 98 -15.67 7.30 -6.99
N LEU A 99 -16.54 7.50 -6.00
CA LEU A 99 -17.93 7.85 -6.23
C LEU A 99 -18.10 9.34 -6.59
N ASP A 100 -17.17 10.20 -6.19
CA ASP A 100 -17.21 11.63 -6.54
C ASP A 100 -16.87 11.82 -8.04
N ALA A 101 -15.86 11.10 -8.51
CA ALA A 101 -15.49 11.08 -9.92
C ALA A 101 -16.34 10.12 -10.76
N ASN A 102 -17.17 9.28 -10.11
CA ASN A 102 -17.99 8.25 -10.73
C ASN A 102 -17.19 7.25 -11.58
N ILE A 103 -16.06 6.79 -11.08
CA ILE A 103 -15.15 5.87 -11.79
C ILE A 103 -14.80 4.64 -10.94
N THR A 104 -14.36 3.59 -11.62
CA THR A 104 -13.60 2.49 -11.06
C THR A 104 -12.26 2.41 -11.77
N LEU A 105 -11.18 2.51 -11.01
CA LEU A 105 -9.82 2.26 -11.48
C LEU A 105 -9.43 0.84 -11.13
N ARG A 106 -8.78 0.14 -12.06
CA ARG A 106 -8.13 -1.15 -11.83
C ARG A 106 -6.71 -1.07 -12.31
N GLY A 107 -5.79 -1.58 -11.53
CA GLY A 107 -4.39 -1.56 -11.89
C GLY A 107 -3.61 -2.77 -11.40
N THR A 108 -2.46 -2.95 -12.01
CA THR A 108 -1.42 -3.85 -11.53
C THR A 108 -0.07 -3.17 -11.60
N GLY A 109 0.87 -3.66 -10.80
CA GLY A 109 2.21 -3.12 -10.78
C GLY A 109 3.18 -4.04 -10.07
N ILE A 110 4.42 -3.61 -10.00
CA ILE A 110 5.46 -4.29 -9.26
C ILE A 110 5.99 -3.35 -8.20
N TYR A 111 5.83 -3.73 -6.94
CA TYR A 111 6.47 -3.07 -5.81
C TYR A 111 7.95 -3.43 -5.73
N HIS A 112 8.75 -2.44 -5.40
CA HIS A 112 10.12 -2.59 -4.96
C HIS A 112 10.23 -1.94 -3.58
N ASP A 113 10.31 -2.79 -2.56
CA ASP A 113 10.35 -2.35 -1.17
C ASP A 113 11.74 -2.57 -0.56
N GLU A 114 12.11 -1.69 0.36
CA GLU A 114 13.23 -1.89 1.26
C GLU A 114 12.74 -1.87 2.71
N TYR A 115 13.32 -2.73 3.53
CA TYR A 115 12.93 -2.91 4.92
C TYR A 115 14.12 -2.73 5.84
N GLU A 116 13.85 -2.20 7.02
CA GLU A 116 14.84 -2.00 8.08
C GLU A 116 14.26 -2.42 9.42
N LYS A 117 15.08 -3.05 10.29
CA LYS A 117 14.71 -3.31 11.67
C LYS A 117 14.97 -2.10 12.54
N VAL A 118 13.92 -1.63 13.20
CA VAL A 118 13.96 -0.58 14.21
C VAL A 118 13.50 -1.20 15.54
N ASP A 119 14.34 -1.16 16.56
CA ASP A 119 14.07 -1.76 17.87
C ASP A 119 13.64 -3.24 17.81
N GLY A 120 14.26 -3.99 16.90
CA GLY A 120 14.00 -5.42 16.69
C GLY A 120 12.79 -5.76 15.82
N GLU A 121 12.02 -4.77 15.37
CA GLU A 121 10.85 -4.94 14.50
C GLU A 121 11.12 -4.47 13.08
N TRP A 122 10.66 -5.25 12.09
CA TRP A 122 10.71 -4.84 10.69
C TRP A 122 9.78 -3.67 10.40
N LYS A 123 10.30 -2.67 9.69
CA LYS A 123 9.57 -1.52 9.17
C LYS A 123 9.87 -1.35 7.68
N ILE A 124 8.96 -0.72 6.97
CA ILE A 124 9.15 -0.33 5.57
C ILE A 124 9.99 0.95 5.54
N LYS A 125 11.14 0.89 4.92
CA LYS A 125 12.07 2.02 4.71
C LYS A 125 11.81 2.73 3.39
N LEU A 126 11.55 1.95 2.34
CA LEU A 126 11.14 2.44 1.03
C LEU A 126 10.02 1.56 0.53
N THR A 127 8.98 2.17 -0.02
CA THR A 127 7.91 1.47 -0.74
C THR A 127 7.54 2.23 -2.00
N GLY A 128 7.32 1.51 -3.09
CA GLY A 128 6.92 2.13 -4.34
C GLY A 128 6.68 1.09 -5.41
N TYR A 129 5.89 1.45 -6.39
CA TYR A 129 5.57 0.53 -7.47
C TYR A 129 5.67 1.19 -8.84
N VAL A 130 5.99 0.36 -9.81
CA VAL A 130 5.92 0.68 -11.23
C VAL A 130 4.68 0.01 -11.80
N ARG A 131 3.86 0.75 -12.55
CA ARG A 131 2.65 0.22 -13.20
C ARG A 131 3.00 -0.74 -14.32
N ILE A 132 2.29 -1.88 -14.37
CA ILE A 132 2.22 -2.74 -15.55
C ILE A 132 1.10 -2.22 -16.45
N TYR A 133 -0.09 -1.99 -15.86
CA TYR A 133 -1.19 -1.31 -16.51
C TYR A 133 -2.09 -0.63 -15.48
N GLU A 134 -2.85 0.33 -15.95
CA GLU A 134 -3.94 0.99 -15.23
C GLU A 134 -5.05 1.27 -16.22
N GLU A 135 -6.27 0.99 -15.83
CA GLU A 135 -7.46 1.29 -16.62
C GLU A 135 -8.51 1.99 -15.75
N ILE A 136 -9.25 2.88 -16.34
CA ILE A 136 -10.34 3.61 -15.71
C ILE A 136 -11.62 3.36 -16.49
N GLU A 137 -12.67 2.99 -15.76
CA GLU A 137 -14.00 2.77 -16.30
C GLU A 137 -14.98 3.74 -15.64
N GLU A 138 -15.77 4.44 -16.44
CA GLU A 138 -16.90 5.21 -15.93
C GLU A 138 -17.96 4.25 -15.37
N ARG A 139 -18.46 4.55 -14.17
CA ARG A 139 -19.49 3.73 -13.52
C ARG A 139 -20.85 4.04 -14.12
N SER A 140 -21.50 3.03 -14.67
CA SER A 140 -22.86 3.16 -15.22
C SER A 140 -23.91 3.06 -14.11
N ASP A 141 -25.13 3.54 -14.36
CA ASP A 141 -26.28 3.42 -13.42
C ASP A 141 -26.66 1.97 -13.12
N LYS A 142 -26.14 1.01 -13.87
CA LYS A 142 -26.35 -0.43 -13.65
C LYS A 142 -25.43 -1.01 -12.58
N VAL A 143 -24.32 -0.32 -12.28
CA VAL A 143 -23.35 -0.76 -11.25
C VAL A 143 -23.64 -0.02 -9.96
N LYS A 144 -24.09 -0.76 -8.95
CA LYS A 144 -24.43 -0.21 -7.64
C LYS A 144 -23.45 -0.72 -6.59
N LEU A 145 -22.82 0.20 -5.87
CA LEU A 145 -22.10 -0.14 -4.66
C LEU A 145 -23.12 -0.31 -3.52
N VAL A 146 -23.47 -1.55 -3.20
CA VAL A 146 -24.52 -1.85 -2.21
C VAL A 146 -24.03 -1.87 -0.77
N THR A 147 -22.71 -1.94 -0.57
CA THR A 147 -22.08 -1.90 0.74
C THR A 147 -20.80 -1.06 0.65
N ASN A 148 -20.63 -0.14 1.57
CA ASN A 148 -19.44 0.68 1.72
C ASN A 148 -19.19 0.88 3.23
N MET A 149 -18.09 0.34 3.75
CA MET A 149 -17.77 0.41 5.17
C MET A 149 -17.55 1.84 5.71
N PHE A 150 -17.33 2.81 4.84
CA PHE A 150 -17.12 4.22 5.18
C PHE A 150 -18.37 5.07 5.02
N ALA A 151 -19.44 4.53 4.43
CA ALA A 151 -20.71 5.26 4.30
C ALA A 151 -21.26 5.56 5.70
N LYS A 152 -21.60 6.82 5.94
CA LYS A 152 -22.37 7.19 7.14
C LYS A 152 -23.83 6.77 6.90
N GLU A 153 -24.41 6.09 7.89
CA GLU A 153 -25.86 5.84 7.95
C GLU A 153 -26.67 7.14 7.98
#